data_944d7799d2a772c312958fa426eb4b4c
#
_entry.id   944d7799d2a772c312958fa426eb4b4c
#
_cell.length_a   1.000
_cell.length_b   1.000
_cell.length_c   1.000
_cell.angle_alpha   90.00
_cell.angle_beta   90.00
_cell.angle_gamma   90.00
#
_symmetry.space_group_name_H-M   'P 1'
#
loop_
_entity.id
_entity.type
_entity.pdbx_description
1 polymer ?
#
loop_
_entity_poly.entity_id
_entity_poly.type
_entity_poly.pdbx_seq_one_letter_code
_entity_poly.pdbx_strand_id
1 'polypeptide(L)'
;MNAVNTRDLDLNLLRVFVVTAETGSVTAAAERLYLTQPAVSAAMKRLSTAVGAPLFARAGRGLTLTARGERLLGRARPHLEALLSAALSPTDFDPKTSERTVRLGLADAAEPWLLPALMSALAHSAPRLRLIVLPVQFRSVGEALASARVDLAVTVADDLPAGTERTELFVGALTCLFDPRFARLGKKPSLARYLEHDHVVVSYNGDLRGIVEDTLGITRRVRVSVPSFQSVGCVVDGSSLVATVPTLMASEIRRTRPHLRTAPLPFSLGRTPLELVWRTAVADDEAVHLVREEIVRLARAAQARL
;
A
#
# COMPACT_ATOMS: atom_id res chain seq x y z
N MET A 1 -16.47 -17.84 27.71
CA MET A 1 -16.10 -16.72 26.83
C MET A 1 -17.35 -15.86 26.68
N ASN A 2 -17.48 -14.77 27.46
CA ASN A 2 -18.64 -13.90 27.36
C ASN A 2 -18.56 -13.18 26.01
N ALA A 3 -19.53 -13.44 25.13
CA ALA A 3 -19.72 -12.65 23.92
C ALA A 3 -19.96 -11.20 24.35
N VAL A 4 -19.01 -10.32 24.09
CA VAL A 4 -19.19 -8.87 24.26
C VAL A 4 -20.36 -8.48 23.38
N ASN A 5 -21.46 -8.03 24.00
CA ASN A 5 -22.61 -7.57 23.26
C ASN A 5 -22.20 -6.28 22.53
N THR A 6 -21.98 -6.35 21.22
CA THR A 6 -21.56 -5.21 20.39
C THR A 6 -22.53 -4.03 20.46
N ARG A 7 -23.77 -4.26 20.93
CA ARG A 7 -24.80 -3.23 21.10
C ARG A 7 -24.56 -2.29 22.29
N ASP A 8 -23.69 -2.69 23.23
CA ASP A 8 -23.47 -1.94 24.48
C ASP A 8 -22.12 -1.21 24.54
N LEU A 9 -21.30 -1.31 23.47
CA LEU A 9 -20.02 -0.61 23.40
C LEU A 9 -20.23 0.86 23.00
N ASP A 10 -20.05 1.76 23.95
CA ASP A 10 -20.01 3.20 23.69
C ASP A 10 -18.78 3.58 22.87
N LEU A 11 -18.98 4.00 21.62
CA LEU A 11 -17.89 4.34 20.68
C LEU A 11 -17.05 5.55 21.15
N ASN A 12 -17.59 6.42 22.03
CA ASN A 12 -16.80 7.47 22.66
C ASN A 12 -15.60 6.93 23.46
N LEU A 13 -15.71 5.71 23.99
CA LEU A 13 -14.59 5.07 24.68
C LEU A 13 -13.39 4.87 23.77
N LEU A 14 -13.62 4.56 22.49
CA LEU A 14 -12.53 4.43 21.48
C LEU A 14 -11.89 5.79 21.20
N ARG A 15 -12.67 6.87 21.12
CA ARG A 15 -12.13 8.22 20.95
C ARG A 15 -11.23 8.61 22.14
N VAL A 16 -11.71 8.40 23.35
CA VAL A 16 -10.92 8.67 24.56
C VAL A 16 -9.65 7.81 24.60
N PHE A 17 -9.75 6.55 24.22
CA PHE A 17 -8.60 5.64 24.14
C PHE A 17 -7.54 6.12 23.14
N VAL A 18 -7.94 6.49 21.92
CA VAL A 18 -7.02 6.96 20.87
C VAL A 18 -6.28 8.22 21.34
N VAL A 19 -7.00 9.21 21.88
CA VAL A 19 -6.37 10.45 22.37
C VAL A 19 -5.46 10.19 23.57
N THR A 20 -5.83 9.27 24.48
CA THR A 20 -4.99 8.90 25.61
C THR A 20 -3.70 8.18 25.15
N ALA A 21 -3.80 7.35 24.11
CA ALA A 21 -2.63 6.69 23.52
C ALA A 21 -1.67 7.68 22.84
N GLU A 22 -2.21 8.70 22.17
CA GLU A 22 -1.42 9.75 21.52
C GLU A 22 -0.68 10.66 22.50
N THR A 23 -1.35 10.99 23.60
CA THR A 23 -0.78 11.91 24.60
C THR A 23 0.13 11.21 25.61
N GLY A 24 -0.01 9.88 25.77
CA GLY A 24 0.71 9.11 26.80
C GLY A 24 0.36 9.50 28.24
N SER A 25 -0.66 10.34 28.44
CA SER A 25 -1.03 10.92 29.73
C SER A 25 -2.53 11.11 29.84
N VAL A 26 -3.11 10.63 30.96
CA VAL A 26 -4.53 10.83 31.27
C VAL A 26 -4.87 12.32 31.44
N THR A 27 -3.97 13.09 32.03
CA THR A 27 -4.16 14.51 32.23
C THR A 27 -4.19 15.28 30.92
N ALA A 28 -3.18 15.05 30.07
CA ALA A 28 -3.11 15.67 28.75
C ALA A 28 -4.28 15.24 27.83
N ALA A 29 -4.72 13.98 27.93
CA ALA A 29 -5.91 13.52 27.23
C ALA A 29 -7.19 14.22 27.72
N ALA A 30 -7.32 14.44 29.03
CA ALA A 30 -8.46 15.13 29.62
C ALA A 30 -8.53 16.58 29.11
N GLU A 31 -7.42 17.29 29.09
CA GLU A 31 -7.32 18.65 28.55
C GLU A 31 -7.71 18.69 27.06
N ARG A 32 -7.12 17.79 26.25
CA ARG A 32 -7.39 17.73 24.80
C ARG A 32 -8.84 17.36 24.46
N LEU A 33 -9.50 16.61 25.34
CA LEU A 33 -10.87 16.15 25.14
C LEU A 33 -11.91 17.06 25.82
N TYR A 34 -11.49 18.09 26.55
CA TYR A 34 -12.34 18.92 27.41
C TYR A 34 -13.13 18.08 28.44
N LEU A 35 -12.47 17.07 29.01
CA LEU A 35 -12.99 16.17 30.01
C LEU A 35 -12.21 16.34 31.34
N THR A 36 -12.77 15.79 32.42
CA THR A 36 -12.03 15.66 33.68
C THR A 36 -11.13 14.42 33.66
N GLN A 37 -10.00 14.45 34.38
CA GLN A 37 -9.12 13.29 34.52
C GLN A 37 -9.84 12.03 35.05
N PRO A 38 -10.73 12.12 36.08
CA PRO A 38 -11.51 10.97 36.48
C PRO A 38 -12.42 10.41 35.39
N ALA A 39 -12.99 11.26 34.54
CA ALA A 39 -13.83 10.82 33.42
C ALA A 39 -13.02 10.02 32.38
N VAL A 40 -11.83 10.48 32.02
CA VAL A 40 -10.91 9.76 31.10
C VAL A 40 -10.50 8.42 31.75
N SER A 41 -10.14 8.40 33.03
CA SER A 41 -9.77 7.17 33.73
C SER A 41 -10.93 6.15 33.79
N ALA A 42 -12.14 6.62 34.04
CA ALA A 42 -13.35 5.77 34.03
C ALA A 42 -13.65 5.22 32.64
N ALA A 43 -13.51 6.05 31.60
CA ALA A 43 -13.66 5.62 30.21
C ALA A 43 -12.66 4.52 29.85
N MET A 44 -11.39 4.67 30.21
CA MET A 44 -10.35 3.65 29.97
C MET A 44 -10.62 2.34 30.69
N LYS A 45 -11.10 2.43 31.94
CA LYS A 45 -11.49 1.24 32.72
C LYS A 45 -12.70 0.53 32.07
N ARG A 46 -13.72 1.26 31.64
CA ARG A 46 -14.89 0.70 30.93
C ARG A 46 -14.46 0.00 29.63
N LEU A 47 -13.61 0.64 28.83
CA LEU A 47 -13.13 0.06 27.60
C LEU A 47 -12.30 -1.21 27.84
N SER A 48 -11.39 -1.18 28.81
CA SER A 48 -10.59 -2.36 29.19
C SER A 48 -11.46 -3.53 29.65
N THR A 49 -12.54 -3.25 30.38
CA THR A 49 -13.52 -4.26 30.76
C THR A 49 -14.26 -4.82 29.55
N ALA A 50 -14.73 -3.95 28.64
CA ALA A 50 -15.42 -4.38 27.43
C ALA A 50 -14.54 -5.21 26.50
N VAL A 51 -13.26 -4.86 26.40
CA VAL A 51 -12.27 -5.58 25.56
C VAL A 51 -11.73 -6.84 26.26
N GLY A 52 -11.94 -6.97 27.57
CA GLY A 52 -11.51 -8.11 28.38
C GLY A 52 -10.00 -8.13 28.67
N ALA A 53 -9.31 -7.01 28.52
CA ALA A 53 -7.86 -6.93 28.75
C ALA A 53 -7.41 -5.48 29.06
N PRO A 54 -6.33 -5.30 29.84
CA PRO A 54 -5.73 -4.00 30.05
C PRO A 54 -5.14 -3.47 28.74
N LEU A 55 -5.43 -2.20 28.43
CA LEU A 55 -4.97 -1.53 27.20
C LEU A 55 -3.74 -0.66 27.44
N PHE A 56 -3.53 -0.23 28.68
CA PHE A 56 -2.39 0.56 29.12
C PHE A 56 -1.64 -0.11 30.25
N ALA A 57 -0.35 0.12 30.33
CA ALA A 57 0.54 -0.20 31.43
C ALA A 57 1.17 1.11 31.96
N ARG A 58 1.57 1.13 33.25
CA ARG A 58 2.33 2.25 33.80
C ARG A 58 3.79 2.17 33.37
N ALA A 59 4.33 3.28 32.90
CA ALA A 59 5.75 3.44 32.58
C ALA A 59 6.28 4.73 33.21
N GLY A 60 6.93 4.61 34.34
CA GLY A 60 7.39 5.77 35.11
C GLY A 60 6.23 6.68 35.52
N ARG A 61 6.28 7.94 35.07
CA ARG A 61 5.21 8.93 35.30
C ARG A 61 4.12 8.95 34.22
N GLY A 62 4.22 8.14 33.17
CA GLY A 62 3.32 8.09 32.04
C GLY A 62 2.61 6.76 31.86
N LEU A 63 1.89 6.65 30.75
CA LEU A 63 1.21 5.45 30.28
C LEU A 63 1.88 4.96 28.99
N THR A 64 2.02 3.64 28.87
CA THR A 64 2.38 2.97 27.60
C THR A 64 1.28 2.01 27.21
N LEU A 65 1.15 1.73 25.93
CA LEU A 65 0.23 0.72 25.44
C LEU A 65 0.72 -0.69 25.78
N THR A 66 -0.22 -1.57 26.11
CA THR A 66 0.04 -3.01 26.09
C THR A 66 0.01 -3.52 24.65
N ALA A 67 0.51 -4.73 24.38
CA ALA A 67 0.40 -5.36 23.06
C ALA A 67 -1.08 -5.46 22.58
N ARG A 68 -2.05 -5.58 23.50
CA ARG A 68 -3.47 -5.53 23.16
C ARG A 68 -3.91 -4.11 22.80
N GLY A 69 -3.39 -3.10 23.53
CA GLY A 69 -3.63 -1.68 23.26
C GLY A 69 -3.09 -1.27 21.89
N GLU A 70 -1.88 -1.68 21.54
CA GLU A 70 -1.28 -1.39 20.22
C GLU A 70 -2.12 -1.96 19.08
N ARG A 71 -2.53 -3.23 19.17
CA ARG A 71 -3.43 -3.84 18.18
C ARG A 71 -4.77 -3.12 18.07
N LEU A 72 -5.35 -2.71 19.20
CA LEU A 72 -6.61 -1.96 19.19
C LEU A 72 -6.42 -0.59 18.57
N LEU A 73 -5.35 0.12 18.92
CA LEU A 73 -5.04 1.45 18.36
C LEU A 73 -4.88 1.40 16.83
N GLY A 74 -4.10 0.44 16.33
CA GLY A 74 -3.86 0.28 14.89
C GLY A 74 -5.14 0.00 14.10
N ARG A 75 -6.13 -0.67 14.73
CA ARG A 75 -7.43 -0.93 14.09
C ARG A 75 -8.44 0.19 14.30
N ALA A 76 -8.55 0.75 15.49
CA ALA A 76 -9.60 1.71 15.82
C ALA A 76 -9.34 3.11 15.26
N ARG A 77 -8.07 3.57 15.25
CA ARG A 77 -7.71 4.92 14.78
C ARG A 77 -8.18 5.21 13.35
N PRO A 78 -7.87 4.40 12.32
CA PRO A 78 -8.27 4.70 10.95
C PRO A 78 -9.79 4.79 10.77
N HIS A 79 -10.54 3.94 11.47
CA HIS A 79 -12.00 3.96 11.40
C HIS A 79 -12.59 5.17 12.12
N LEU A 80 -12.02 5.58 13.24
CA LEU A 80 -12.45 6.78 13.97
C LEU A 80 -12.18 8.04 13.15
N GLU A 81 -11.01 8.15 12.53
CA GLU A 81 -10.67 9.24 11.61
C GLU A 81 -11.61 9.30 10.42
N ALA A 82 -11.96 8.14 9.83
CA ALA A 82 -12.91 8.06 8.72
C ALA A 82 -14.32 8.54 9.13
N LEU A 83 -14.79 8.14 10.31
CA LEU A 83 -16.08 8.60 10.86
C LEU A 83 -16.09 10.11 11.10
N LEU A 84 -15.02 10.66 11.67
CA LEU A 84 -14.91 12.09 11.92
C LEU A 84 -14.80 12.87 10.58
N SER A 85 -14.07 12.35 9.62
CA SER A 85 -13.99 12.93 8.28
C SER A 85 -15.37 12.96 7.61
N ALA A 86 -16.11 11.85 7.65
CA ALA A 86 -17.45 11.78 7.07
C ALA A 86 -18.44 12.76 7.73
N ALA A 87 -18.34 12.92 9.08
CA ALA A 87 -19.23 13.82 9.82
C ALA A 87 -18.88 15.30 9.68
N LEU A 88 -17.61 15.63 9.45
CA LEU A 88 -17.10 17.01 9.47
C LEU A 88 -16.71 17.51 8.06
N SER A 89 -16.79 16.67 7.05
CA SER A 89 -16.48 17.09 5.66
C SER A 89 -17.42 18.22 5.24
N PRO A 90 -16.89 19.32 4.72
CA PRO A 90 -17.71 20.34 4.05
C PRO A 90 -18.54 19.71 2.93
N THR A 91 -19.77 20.18 2.77
CA THR A 91 -20.66 19.76 1.67
C THR A 91 -20.16 20.19 0.29
N ASP A 92 -19.30 21.21 0.23
CA ASP A 92 -18.76 21.73 -1.02
C ASP A 92 -17.26 21.42 -1.12
N PHE A 93 -16.91 20.55 -2.07
CA PHE A 93 -15.52 20.23 -2.40
C PHE A 93 -15.04 21.20 -3.50
N ASP A 94 -14.09 22.06 -3.13
CA ASP A 94 -13.32 22.82 -4.11
C ASP A 94 -11.90 22.24 -4.21
N PRO A 95 -11.54 21.63 -5.36
CA PRO A 95 -10.22 21.03 -5.53
C PRO A 95 -9.08 22.02 -5.30
N LYS A 96 -9.28 23.31 -5.62
CA LYS A 96 -8.22 24.33 -5.53
C LYS A 96 -7.83 24.69 -4.10
N THR A 97 -8.78 24.59 -3.19
CA THR A 97 -8.59 25.02 -1.79
C THR A 97 -8.58 23.87 -0.79
N SER A 98 -9.04 22.68 -1.20
CA SER A 98 -9.14 21.51 -0.33
C SER A 98 -7.78 21.05 0.19
N GLU A 99 -7.65 20.93 1.50
CA GLU A 99 -6.49 20.37 2.23
C GLU A 99 -6.71 18.92 2.66
N ARG A 100 -7.68 18.23 2.05
CA ARG A 100 -7.99 16.83 2.37
C ARG A 100 -6.78 15.93 2.14
N THR A 101 -6.72 14.85 2.90
CA THR A 101 -5.67 13.84 2.76
C THR A 101 -6.26 12.56 2.22
N VAL A 102 -5.73 12.07 1.10
CA VAL A 102 -6.08 10.78 0.50
C VAL A 102 -4.94 9.79 0.76
N ARG A 103 -5.28 8.60 1.25
CA ARG A 103 -4.34 7.52 1.52
C ARG A 103 -4.29 6.57 0.33
N LEU A 104 -3.20 6.60 -0.40
CA LEU A 104 -2.99 5.82 -1.62
C LEU A 104 -2.05 4.65 -1.37
N GLY A 105 -2.55 3.43 -1.54
CA GLY A 105 -1.71 2.24 -1.59
C GLY A 105 -1.04 2.10 -2.96
N LEU A 106 0.27 1.94 -3.03
CA LEU A 106 0.97 1.67 -4.29
C LEU A 106 1.79 0.39 -4.21
N ALA A 107 1.67 -0.45 -5.24
CA ALA A 107 2.68 -1.46 -5.51
C ALA A 107 3.97 -0.76 -5.95
N ASP A 108 5.11 -1.25 -5.48
CA ASP A 108 6.42 -0.68 -5.78
C ASP A 108 6.72 -0.61 -7.30
N ALA A 109 6.16 -1.53 -8.10
CA ALA A 109 6.26 -1.50 -9.56
C ALA A 109 5.44 -0.36 -10.21
N ALA A 110 4.44 0.18 -9.50
CA ALA A 110 3.62 1.29 -9.99
C ALA A 110 4.18 2.65 -9.58
N GLU A 111 4.83 2.72 -8.43
CA GLU A 111 5.30 3.96 -7.81
C GLU A 111 6.16 4.84 -8.75
N PRO A 112 7.22 4.33 -9.43
CA PRO A 112 8.14 5.19 -10.18
C PRO A 112 7.52 5.88 -11.41
N TRP A 113 6.53 5.27 -12.04
CA TRP A 113 5.90 5.85 -13.24
C TRP A 113 4.61 6.61 -12.91
N LEU A 114 3.89 6.21 -11.85
CA LEU A 114 2.60 6.81 -11.50
C LEU A 114 2.74 8.01 -10.57
N LEU A 115 3.50 7.86 -9.47
CA LEU A 115 3.52 8.87 -8.41
C LEU A 115 4.04 10.25 -8.88
N PRO A 116 5.15 10.36 -9.64
CA PRO A 116 5.60 11.66 -10.15
C PRO A 116 4.58 12.30 -11.09
N ALA A 117 3.94 11.50 -11.96
CA ALA A 117 2.93 11.99 -12.89
C ALA A 117 1.65 12.44 -12.16
N LEU A 118 1.22 11.70 -11.14
CA LEU A 118 0.08 12.03 -10.30
C LEU A 118 0.33 13.34 -9.52
N MET A 119 1.50 13.49 -8.91
CA MET A 119 1.85 14.72 -8.20
C MET A 119 1.88 15.93 -9.14
N SER A 120 2.41 15.76 -10.35
CA SER A 120 2.40 16.83 -11.37
C SER A 120 0.97 17.22 -11.78
N ALA A 121 0.08 16.25 -11.95
CA ALA A 121 -1.32 16.51 -12.28
C ALA A 121 -2.04 17.22 -11.13
N LEU A 122 -1.90 16.72 -9.90
CA LEU A 122 -2.54 17.29 -8.73
C LEU A 122 -2.02 18.69 -8.38
N ALA A 123 -0.77 19.01 -8.68
CA ALA A 123 -0.24 20.36 -8.51
C ALA A 123 -1.05 21.41 -9.31
N HIS A 124 -1.68 21.02 -10.43
CA HIS A 124 -2.51 21.88 -11.22
C HIS A 124 -4.00 21.80 -10.83
N SER A 125 -4.52 20.60 -10.56
CA SER A 125 -5.96 20.41 -10.32
C SER A 125 -6.36 20.61 -8.85
N ALA A 126 -5.52 20.18 -7.90
CA ALA A 126 -5.78 20.22 -6.46
C ALA A 126 -4.50 20.51 -5.66
N PRO A 127 -3.93 21.73 -5.73
CA PRO A 127 -2.59 22.05 -5.24
C PRO A 127 -2.39 21.90 -3.73
N ARG A 128 -3.46 21.87 -2.95
CA ARG A 128 -3.42 21.73 -1.49
C ARG A 128 -3.79 20.33 -1.01
N LEU A 129 -4.28 19.46 -1.90
CA LEU A 129 -4.62 18.08 -1.58
C LEU A 129 -3.35 17.31 -1.18
N ARG A 130 -3.44 16.55 -0.11
CA ARG A 130 -2.31 15.77 0.43
C ARG A 130 -2.47 14.31 0.12
N LEU A 131 -1.38 13.65 -0.28
CA LEU A 131 -1.33 12.21 -0.43
C LEU A 131 -0.45 11.60 0.66
N ILE A 132 -0.95 10.53 1.29
CA ILE A 132 -0.14 9.60 2.08
C ILE A 132 -0.02 8.33 1.26
N VAL A 133 1.20 8.04 0.78
CA VAL A 133 1.46 6.83 0.00
C VAL A 133 1.95 5.73 0.93
N LEU A 134 1.32 4.55 0.84
CA LEU A 134 1.69 3.38 1.63
C LEU A 134 2.03 2.21 0.68
N PRO A 135 3.07 1.43 1.00
CA PRO A 135 3.37 0.23 0.22
C PRO A 135 2.26 -0.81 0.40
N VAL A 136 1.74 -1.29 -0.72
CA VAL A 136 0.79 -2.40 -0.75
C VAL A 136 1.20 -3.42 -1.81
N GLN A 137 0.77 -4.65 -1.61
CA GLN A 137 1.03 -5.76 -2.52
C GLN A 137 -0.23 -6.62 -2.61
N PHE A 138 -0.28 -7.51 -3.59
CA PHE A 138 -1.45 -8.36 -3.87
C PHE A 138 -2.00 -9.08 -2.62
N ARG A 139 -1.13 -9.49 -1.66
CA ARG A 139 -1.54 -10.15 -0.41
C ARG A 139 -1.93 -9.19 0.72
N SER A 140 -1.49 -7.96 0.69
CA SER A 140 -1.69 -6.99 1.78
C SER A 140 -2.75 -5.94 1.47
N VAL A 141 -3.12 -5.76 0.21
CA VAL A 141 -4.08 -4.73 -0.21
C VAL A 141 -5.47 -4.95 0.40
N GLY A 142 -5.94 -6.19 0.47
CA GLY A 142 -7.23 -6.52 1.07
C GLY A 142 -7.32 -6.08 2.54
N GLU A 143 -6.30 -6.39 3.34
CA GLU A 143 -6.24 -5.96 4.74
C GLU A 143 -6.09 -4.43 4.86
N ALA A 144 -5.28 -3.81 4.01
CA ALA A 144 -5.08 -2.36 4.02
C ALA A 144 -6.37 -1.59 3.71
N LEU A 145 -7.21 -2.10 2.78
CA LEU A 145 -8.54 -1.56 2.49
C LEU A 145 -9.52 -1.84 3.63
N ALA A 146 -9.62 -3.08 4.10
CA ALA A 146 -10.55 -3.46 5.17
C ALA A 146 -10.31 -2.70 6.48
N SER A 147 -9.04 -2.41 6.80
CA SER A 147 -8.65 -1.66 7.99
C SER A 147 -8.64 -0.13 7.79
N ALA A 148 -9.07 0.36 6.63
CA ALA A 148 -9.03 1.78 6.26
C ALA A 148 -7.64 2.44 6.36
N ARG A 149 -6.57 1.65 6.23
CA ARG A 149 -5.20 2.17 6.14
C ARG A 149 -4.96 2.90 4.82
N VAL A 150 -5.67 2.46 3.76
CA VAL A 150 -5.71 3.12 2.45
C VAL A 150 -7.15 3.36 2.02
N ASP A 151 -7.39 4.43 1.29
CA ASP A 151 -8.68 4.76 0.70
C ASP A 151 -8.86 4.08 -0.66
N LEU A 152 -7.76 4.04 -1.42
CA LEU A 152 -7.65 3.39 -2.73
C LEU A 152 -6.23 2.84 -2.89
N ALA A 153 -6.06 1.92 -3.84
CA ALA A 153 -4.73 1.37 -4.14
C ALA A 153 -4.56 1.01 -5.62
N VAL A 154 -3.32 1.06 -6.11
CA VAL A 154 -2.93 0.59 -7.44
C VAL A 154 -1.98 -0.59 -7.27
N THR A 155 -2.46 -1.77 -7.61
CA THR A 155 -1.71 -3.03 -7.45
C THR A 155 -2.32 -4.13 -8.32
N VAL A 156 -1.68 -5.27 -8.38
CA VAL A 156 -2.34 -6.53 -8.75
C VAL A 156 -3.13 -6.97 -7.52
N ALA A 157 -4.39 -7.31 -7.69
CA ALA A 157 -5.24 -7.72 -6.58
C ALA A 157 -5.88 -9.08 -6.86
N ASP A 158 -5.74 -10.01 -5.92
CA ASP A 158 -6.43 -11.30 -5.94
C ASP A 158 -7.81 -11.16 -5.27
N ASP A 159 -7.98 -11.76 -4.11
CA ASP A 159 -9.21 -11.68 -3.33
C ASP A 159 -9.32 -10.35 -2.59
N LEU A 160 -10.42 -9.65 -2.82
CA LEU A 160 -10.72 -8.38 -2.16
C LEU A 160 -11.86 -8.56 -1.15
N PRO A 161 -11.81 -7.87 -0.01
CA PRO A 161 -12.87 -7.94 0.99
C PRO A 161 -14.18 -7.33 0.47
N ALA A 162 -15.30 -7.74 1.05
CA ALA A 162 -16.57 -7.09 0.82
C ALA A 162 -16.50 -5.57 1.08
N GLY A 163 -17.23 -4.78 0.31
CA GLY A 163 -17.16 -3.32 0.41
C GLY A 163 -15.95 -2.71 -0.30
N THR A 164 -15.38 -3.43 -1.26
CA THR A 164 -14.33 -2.95 -2.16
C THR A 164 -14.82 -2.97 -3.60
N GLU A 165 -14.50 -1.94 -4.34
CA GLU A 165 -14.69 -1.83 -5.78
C GLU A 165 -13.35 -1.86 -6.50
N ARG A 166 -13.35 -2.27 -7.76
CA ARG A 166 -12.15 -2.28 -8.59
C ARG A 166 -12.41 -1.96 -10.05
N THR A 167 -11.38 -1.46 -10.72
CA THR A 167 -11.34 -1.30 -12.17
C THR A 167 -9.96 -1.71 -12.69
N GLU A 168 -9.96 -2.45 -13.81
CA GLU A 168 -8.72 -2.79 -14.51
C GLU A 168 -8.14 -1.51 -15.14
N LEU A 169 -6.89 -1.21 -14.86
CA LEU A 169 -6.16 -0.11 -15.49
C LEU A 169 -5.57 -0.56 -16.84
N PHE A 170 -4.81 -1.64 -16.80
CA PHE A 170 -4.29 -2.33 -17.99
C PHE A 170 -3.68 -3.68 -17.61
N VAL A 171 -3.48 -4.53 -18.61
CA VAL A 171 -2.72 -5.78 -18.45
C VAL A 171 -1.25 -5.48 -18.71
N GLY A 172 -0.43 -5.58 -17.67
CA GLY A 172 1.02 -5.42 -17.78
C GLY A 172 1.68 -6.62 -18.46
N ALA A 173 2.73 -6.35 -19.21
CA ALA A 173 3.65 -7.38 -19.71
C ALA A 173 4.90 -7.44 -18.84
N LEU A 174 5.51 -8.63 -18.77
CA LEU A 174 6.81 -8.83 -18.13
C LEU A 174 7.90 -9.02 -19.18
N THR A 175 9.11 -8.63 -18.83
CA THR A 175 10.29 -8.72 -19.69
C THR A 175 11.52 -9.17 -18.90
N CYS A 176 12.51 -9.74 -19.57
CA CYS A 176 13.83 -9.90 -19.00
C CYS A 176 14.55 -8.56 -18.97
N LEU A 177 15.26 -8.25 -17.88
CA LEU A 177 16.18 -7.13 -17.76
C LEU A 177 17.58 -7.66 -17.44
N PHE A 178 18.61 -7.20 -18.13
CA PHE A 178 19.98 -7.68 -17.96
C PHE A 178 21.01 -6.66 -18.45
N ASP A 179 22.25 -6.83 -17.98
CA ASP A 179 23.39 -6.07 -18.49
C ASP A 179 24.09 -6.85 -19.61
N PRO A 180 24.07 -6.36 -20.87
CA PRO A 180 24.62 -7.08 -22.01
C PRO A 180 26.15 -7.21 -21.98
N ARG A 181 26.83 -6.47 -21.11
CA ARG A 181 28.28 -6.59 -20.90
C ARG A 181 28.65 -7.89 -20.19
N PHE A 182 27.74 -8.42 -19.38
CA PHE A 182 27.98 -9.57 -18.50
C PHE A 182 27.03 -10.74 -18.75
N ALA A 183 25.80 -10.48 -19.23
CA ALA A 183 24.81 -11.51 -19.53
C ALA A 183 24.44 -11.51 -21.03
N ARG A 184 24.59 -12.66 -21.69
CA ARG A 184 24.29 -12.82 -23.14
C ARG A 184 22.98 -13.56 -23.31
N LEU A 185 21.86 -12.86 -23.15
CA LEU A 185 20.54 -13.46 -23.28
C LEU A 185 20.05 -13.57 -24.74
N GLY A 186 20.49 -12.68 -25.62
CA GLY A 186 20.03 -12.58 -27.02
C GLY A 186 18.71 -11.78 -27.13
N LYS A 187 18.26 -11.58 -28.40
CA LYS A 187 17.04 -10.80 -28.68
C LYS A 187 15.74 -11.58 -28.43
N LYS A 188 15.76 -12.91 -28.61
CA LYS A 188 14.65 -13.83 -28.36
C LYS A 188 15.21 -15.08 -27.67
N PRO A 189 15.38 -15.06 -26.36
CA PRO A 189 15.98 -16.19 -25.64
C PRO A 189 15.06 -17.42 -25.68
N SER A 190 15.64 -18.60 -25.80
CA SER A 190 14.94 -19.85 -25.49
C SER A 190 14.82 -20.04 -23.97
N LEU A 191 13.93 -20.93 -23.54
CA LEU A 191 13.80 -21.29 -22.13
C LEU A 191 15.13 -21.80 -21.55
N ALA A 192 15.83 -22.68 -22.28
CA ALA A 192 17.14 -23.20 -21.88
C ALA A 192 18.13 -22.04 -21.66
N ARG A 193 18.20 -21.10 -22.62
CA ARG A 193 19.10 -19.93 -22.51
C ARG A 193 18.77 -19.03 -21.32
N TYR A 194 17.48 -18.83 -21.04
CA TYR A 194 17.03 -18.07 -19.87
C TYR A 194 17.44 -18.76 -18.55
N LEU A 195 17.29 -20.10 -18.47
CA LEU A 195 17.60 -20.89 -17.27
C LEU A 195 19.11 -21.11 -17.04
N GLU A 196 19.97 -20.91 -18.06
CA GLU A 196 21.44 -20.95 -17.92
C GLU A 196 21.99 -19.81 -17.05
N HIS A 197 21.24 -18.70 -16.91
CA HIS A 197 21.68 -17.56 -16.12
C HIS A 197 21.31 -17.70 -14.63
N ASP A 198 22.03 -16.97 -13.81
CA ASP A 198 21.62 -16.71 -12.43
C ASP A 198 20.61 -15.56 -12.39
N HIS A 199 19.65 -15.64 -11.47
CA HIS A 199 18.53 -14.70 -11.43
C HIS A 199 18.52 -13.87 -10.14
N VAL A 200 18.06 -12.63 -10.27
CA VAL A 200 17.52 -11.83 -9.19
C VAL A 200 16.00 -11.90 -9.24
N VAL A 201 15.37 -12.11 -8.12
CA VAL A 201 13.91 -12.12 -7.98
C VAL A 201 13.46 -11.01 -7.02
N VAL A 202 12.24 -10.52 -7.22
CA VAL A 202 11.56 -9.70 -6.22
C VAL A 202 10.68 -10.64 -5.40
N SER A 203 10.95 -10.71 -4.11
CA SER A 203 10.15 -11.48 -3.16
C SER A 203 9.80 -10.63 -1.96
N TYR A 204 8.51 -10.57 -1.67
CA TYR A 204 7.98 -9.86 -0.51
C TYR A 204 7.86 -10.75 0.73
N ASN A 205 8.14 -12.05 0.57
CA ASN A 205 8.08 -13.05 1.65
C ASN A 205 9.47 -13.33 2.23
N GLY A 206 10.54 -12.78 1.63
CA GLY A 206 11.92 -13.04 2.06
C GLY A 206 12.43 -14.44 1.67
N ASP A 207 11.90 -14.99 0.58
CA ASP A 207 12.32 -16.28 0.01
C ASP A 207 13.04 -16.10 -1.34
N LEU A 208 13.49 -17.19 -1.93
CA LEU A 208 14.14 -17.23 -3.26
C LEU A 208 13.16 -17.60 -4.38
N ARG A 209 11.90 -17.24 -4.23
CA ARG A 209 10.83 -17.49 -5.20
C ARG A 209 10.26 -16.17 -5.71
N GLY A 210 9.78 -16.18 -6.93
CA GLY A 210 9.11 -15.07 -7.57
C GLY A 210 8.00 -15.56 -8.48
N ILE A 211 7.38 -14.65 -9.23
CA ILE A 211 6.22 -14.94 -10.08
C ILE A 211 6.43 -16.12 -11.05
N VAL A 212 7.65 -16.36 -11.52
CA VAL A 212 7.95 -17.47 -12.45
C VAL A 212 7.81 -18.82 -11.75
N GLU A 213 8.39 -18.96 -10.56
CA GLU A 213 8.29 -20.16 -9.74
C GLU A 213 6.85 -20.42 -9.30
N ASP A 214 6.14 -19.35 -8.91
CA ASP A 214 4.78 -19.47 -8.38
C ASP A 214 3.75 -19.79 -9.46
N THR A 215 3.94 -19.27 -10.68
CA THR A 215 2.95 -19.43 -11.76
C THR A 215 3.23 -20.67 -12.62
N LEU A 216 4.49 -20.96 -12.93
CA LEU A 216 4.86 -22.01 -13.89
C LEU A 216 5.49 -23.25 -13.24
N GLY A 217 5.82 -23.19 -11.95
CA GLY A 217 6.56 -24.26 -11.27
C GLY A 217 8.00 -24.44 -11.82
N ILE A 218 8.51 -23.52 -12.62
CA ILE A 218 9.87 -23.57 -13.15
C ILE A 218 10.83 -23.14 -12.05
N THR A 219 11.89 -23.92 -11.83
CA THR A 219 12.95 -23.56 -10.88
C THR A 219 14.09 -22.88 -11.61
N ARG A 220 14.38 -21.63 -11.24
CA ARG A 220 15.55 -20.85 -11.71
C ARG A 220 16.68 -20.95 -10.70
N ARG A 221 17.90 -20.69 -11.14
CA ARG A 221 19.04 -20.47 -10.24
C ARG A 221 18.96 -19.05 -9.67
N VAL A 222 18.21 -18.90 -8.58
CA VAL A 222 18.05 -17.61 -7.90
C VAL A 222 19.27 -17.35 -7.02
N ARG A 223 20.01 -16.29 -7.34
CA ARG A 223 21.21 -15.89 -6.60
C ARG A 223 20.90 -14.89 -5.49
N VAL A 224 19.92 -14.04 -5.70
CA VAL A 224 19.53 -13.01 -4.76
C VAL A 224 18.04 -12.69 -4.86
N SER A 225 17.41 -12.46 -3.73
CA SER A 225 16.07 -11.93 -3.58
C SER A 225 16.16 -10.48 -3.08
N VAL A 226 15.41 -9.58 -3.69
CA VAL A 226 15.31 -8.18 -3.30
C VAL A 226 13.88 -7.80 -2.93
N PRO A 227 13.68 -6.82 -2.01
CA PRO A 227 12.36 -6.50 -1.51
C PRO A 227 11.53 -5.61 -2.45
N SER A 228 12.11 -5.10 -3.55
CA SER A 228 11.42 -4.22 -4.48
C SER A 228 11.99 -4.27 -5.89
N PHE A 229 11.16 -3.95 -6.89
CA PHE A 229 11.60 -3.82 -8.28
C PHE A 229 12.59 -2.66 -8.48
N GLN A 230 12.56 -1.63 -7.65
CA GLN A 230 13.52 -0.53 -7.73
C GLN A 230 14.96 -0.99 -7.46
N SER A 231 15.14 -1.93 -6.54
CA SER A 231 16.45 -2.51 -6.21
C SER A 231 17.04 -3.36 -7.33
N VAL A 232 16.18 -3.91 -8.22
CA VAL A 232 16.63 -4.80 -9.31
C VAL A 232 17.65 -4.12 -10.21
N GLY A 233 17.43 -2.85 -10.57
CA GLY A 233 18.34 -2.11 -11.44
C GLY A 233 19.75 -1.98 -10.87
N CYS A 234 19.88 -1.82 -9.55
CA CYS A 234 21.18 -1.74 -8.87
C CYS A 234 21.92 -3.07 -8.84
N VAL A 235 21.17 -4.19 -8.76
CA VAL A 235 21.75 -5.54 -8.66
C VAL A 235 22.12 -6.10 -10.03
N VAL A 236 21.35 -5.76 -11.08
CA VAL A 236 21.58 -6.22 -12.44
C VAL A 236 22.74 -5.45 -13.10
N ASP A 237 22.86 -4.16 -12.80
CA ASP A 237 23.93 -3.31 -13.34
C ASP A 237 25.31 -3.81 -12.92
N GLY A 238 26.17 -4.08 -13.89
CA GLY A 238 27.52 -4.61 -13.65
C GLY A 238 27.57 -6.09 -13.26
N SER A 239 26.47 -6.85 -13.43
CA SER A 239 26.39 -8.26 -13.05
C SER A 239 25.94 -9.16 -14.21
N SER A 240 26.15 -10.47 -14.08
CA SER A 240 25.63 -11.49 -15.00
C SER A 240 24.19 -11.93 -14.69
N LEU A 241 23.52 -11.27 -13.76
CA LEU A 241 22.17 -11.62 -13.31
C LEU A 241 21.11 -11.18 -14.32
N VAL A 242 20.08 -11.99 -14.41
CA VAL A 242 18.86 -11.70 -15.20
C VAL A 242 17.69 -11.50 -14.27
N ALA A 243 16.90 -10.46 -14.51
CA ALA A 243 15.66 -10.20 -13.79
C ALA A 243 14.44 -10.40 -14.68
N THR A 244 13.33 -10.84 -14.11
CA THR A 244 12.00 -10.79 -14.73
C THR A 244 11.23 -9.66 -14.06
N VAL A 245 10.87 -8.63 -14.81
CA VAL A 245 10.28 -7.40 -14.30
C VAL A 245 9.13 -6.90 -15.18
N PRO A 246 8.16 -6.12 -14.64
CA PRO A 246 7.18 -5.42 -15.46
C PRO A 246 7.85 -4.51 -16.50
N THR A 247 7.32 -4.48 -17.71
CA THR A 247 7.92 -3.73 -18.84
C THR A 247 8.02 -2.23 -18.53
N LEU A 248 7.00 -1.63 -17.89
CA LEU A 248 7.06 -0.24 -17.43
C LEU A 248 8.22 -0.02 -16.45
N MET A 249 8.39 -0.95 -15.49
CA MET A 249 9.47 -0.87 -14.53
C MET A 249 10.85 -1.00 -15.19
N ALA A 250 11.00 -1.91 -16.18
CA ALA A 250 12.21 -2.00 -16.97
C ALA A 250 12.52 -0.68 -17.70
N SER A 251 11.50 -0.01 -18.22
CA SER A 251 11.64 1.30 -18.87
C SER A 251 12.13 2.36 -17.88
N GLU A 252 11.57 2.41 -16.68
CA GLU A 252 12.00 3.35 -15.64
C GLU A 252 13.43 3.08 -15.15
N ILE A 253 13.80 1.82 -14.93
CA ILE A 253 15.20 1.44 -14.59
C ILE A 253 16.17 1.89 -15.68
N ARG A 254 15.81 1.72 -16.95
CA ARG A 254 16.66 2.09 -18.10
C ARG A 254 16.79 3.59 -18.31
N ARG A 255 15.90 4.41 -17.79
CA ARG A 255 16.06 5.88 -17.84
C ARG A 255 17.36 6.36 -17.17
N THR A 256 17.74 5.71 -16.07
CA THR A 256 18.99 6.01 -15.35
C THR A 256 20.14 5.07 -15.71
N ARG A 257 19.84 3.94 -16.35
CA ARG A 257 20.80 2.89 -16.77
C ARG A 257 20.58 2.50 -18.22
N PRO A 258 20.86 3.39 -19.20
CA PRO A 258 20.51 3.21 -20.61
C PRO A 258 21.26 2.06 -21.29
N HIS A 259 22.35 1.58 -20.69
CA HIS A 259 23.13 0.43 -21.17
C HIS A 259 22.45 -0.92 -20.91
N LEU A 260 21.57 -1.02 -19.90
CA LEU A 260 20.80 -2.24 -19.66
C LEU A 260 19.87 -2.53 -20.85
N ARG A 261 19.62 -3.81 -21.10
CA ARG A 261 18.79 -4.29 -22.20
C ARG A 261 17.62 -5.13 -21.67
N THR A 262 16.58 -5.17 -22.49
CA THR A 262 15.43 -6.04 -22.27
C THR A 262 15.35 -7.09 -23.37
N ALA A 263 14.75 -8.23 -23.04
CA ALA A 263 14.38 -9.27 -23.99
C ALA A 263 13.02 -9.87 -23.60
N PRO A 264 12.21 -10.36 -24.55
CA PRO A 264 10.94 -11.02 -24.24
C PRO A 264 11.19 -12.26 -23.37
N LEU A 265 10.20 -12.61 -22.54
CA LEU A 265 10.23 -13.87 -21.81
C LEU A 265 10.04 -15.03 -22.81
N PRO A 266 10.72 -16.18 -22.59
CA PRO A 266 10.56 -17.38 -23.42
C PRO A 266 9.30 -18.21 -23.08
N PHE A 267 8.39 -17.66 -22.31
CA PHE A 267 7.14 -18.27 -21.84
C PHE A 267 6.08 -17.20 -21.55
N SER A 268 4.83 -17.63 -21.40
CA SER A 268 3.74 -16.76 -20.97
C SER A 268 3.44 -16.97 -19.47
N LEU A 269 3.20 -15.90 -18.75
CA LEU A 269 2.82 -15.91 -17.32
C LEU A 269 1.32 -15.64 -17.10
N GLY A 270 0.52 -15.70 -18.18
CA GLY A 270 -0.90 -15.39 -18.09
C GLY A 270 -1.19 -13.89 -18.00
N ARG A 271 -2.44 -13.56 -17.66
CA ARG A 271 -2.86 -12.16 -17.47
C ARG A 271 -2.59 -11.75 -16.03
N THR A 272 -1.92 -10.63 -15.87
CA THR A 272 -1.69 -10.02 -14.56
C THR A 272 -2.16 -8.56 -14.65
N PRO A 273 -3.46 -8.30 -14.44
CA PRO A 273 -3.99 -6.95 -14.55
C PRO A 273 -3.45 -6.08 -13.42
N LEU A 274 -3.02 -4.88 -13.76
CA LEU A 274 -2.86 -3.82 -12.78
C LEU A 274 -4.23 -3.18 -12.58
N GLU A 275 -4.64 -3.09 -11.34
CA GLU A 275 -5.97 -2.63 -10.98
C GLU A 275 -5.90 -1.41 -10.06
N LEU A 276 -6.89 -0.55 -10.18
CA LEU A 276 -7.24 0.44 -9.19
C LEU A 276 -8.38 -0.12 -8.35
N VAL A 277 -8.16 -0.19 -7.04
CA VAL A 277 -9.10 -0.73 -6.07
C VAL A 277 -9.38 0.30 -4.98
N TRP A 278 -10.61 0.40 -4.48
CA TRP A 278 -10.98 1.37 -3.45
C TRP A 278 -12.10 0.85 -2.57
N ARG A 279 -12.24 1.45 -1.40
CA ARG A 279 -13.35 1.13 -0.49
C ARG A 279 -14.65 1.76 -0.98
N THR A 280 -15.73 1.00 -1.02
CA THR A 280 -17.07 1.53 -1.35
C THR A 280 -17.49 2.68 -0.40
N ALA A 281 -17.06 2.62 0.88
CA ALA A 281 -17.36 3.65 1.87
C ALA A 281 -16.80 5.05 1.53
N VAL A 282 -15.86 5.15 0.60
CA VAL A 282 -15.28 6.43 0.15
C VAL A 282 -15.50 6.65 -1.35
N ALA A 283 -16.37 5.87 -1.98
CA ALA A 283 -16.64 5.97 -3.42
C ALA A 283 -17.16 7.36 -3.81
N ASP A 284 -18.00 7.95 -2.94
CA ASP A 284 -18.60 9.28 -3.13
C ASP A 284 -17.74 10.42 -2.56
N ASP A 285 -16.56 10.11 -2.01
CA ASP A 285 -15.63 11.14 -1.57
C ASP A 285 -14.99 11.84 -2.76
N GLU A 286 -15.29 13.11 -2.96
CA GLU A 286 -14.88 13.88 -4.14
C GLU A 286 -13.35 14.01 -4.28
N ALA A 287 -12.60 14.06 -3.17
CA ALA A 287 -11.13 14.06 -3.20
C ALA A 287 -10.58 12.70 -3.65
N VAL A 288 -11.16 11.61 -3.16
CA VAL A 288 -10.82 10.25 -3.60
C VAL A 288 -11.20 10.05 -5.06
N HIS A 289 -12.38 10.54 -5.47
CA HIS A 289 -12.85 10.48 -6.86
C HIS A 289 -11.89 11.21 -7.81
N LEU A 290 -11.48 12.44 -7.47
CA LEU A 290 -10.50 13.20 -8.26
C LEU A 290 -9.19 12.42 -8.44
N VAL A 291 -8.65 11.85 -7.37
CA VAL A 291 -7.41 11.05 -7.43
C VAL A 291 -7.61 9.79 -8.29
N ARG A 292 -8.77 9.14 -8.19
CA ARG A 292 -9.12 7.96 -9.02
C ARG A 292 -9.13 8.31 -10.50
N GLU A 293 -9.80 9.39 -10.89
CA GLU A 293 -9.87 9.82 -12.29
C GLU A 293 -8.48 10.14 -12.85
N GLU A 294 -7.65 10.85 -12.09
CA GLU A 294 -6.27 11.14 -12.49
C GLU A 294 -5.44 9.87 -12.67
N ILE A 295 -5.56 8.91 -11.76
CA ILE A 295 -4.87 7.61 -11.88
C ILE A 295 -5.30 6.87 -13.16
N VAL A 296 -6.59 6.80 -13.45
CA VAL A 296 -7.12 6.14 -14.66
C VAL A 296 -6.58 6.83 -15.92
N ARG A 297 -6.60 8.15 -15.96
CA ARG A 297 -6.07 8.94 -17.08
C ARG A 297 -4.58 8.69 -17.30
N LEU A 298 -3.79 8.68 -16.22
CA LEU A 298 -2.34 8.46 -16.26
C LEU A 298 -1.99 7.01 -16.66
N ALA A 299 -2.76 6.04 -16.18
CA ALA A 299 -2.58 4.64 -16.55
C ALA A 299 -2.81 4.41 -18.06
N ARG A 300 -3.84 5.03 -18.65
CA ARG A 300 -4.07 4.99 -20.11
C ARG A 300 -2.89 5.58 -20.88
N ALA A 301 -2.34 6.71 -20.41
CA ALA A 301 -1.16 7.32 -21.02
C ALA A 301 0.11 6.46 -20.88
N ALA A 302 0.26 5.74 -19.77
CA ALA A 302 1.35 4.80 -19.56
C ALA A 302 1.23 3.56 -20.46
N GLN A 303 0.02 3.02 -20.60
CA GLN A 303 -0.27 1.89 -21.49
C GLN A 303 0.08 2.20 -22.94
N ALA A 304 -0.21 3.40 -23.43
CA ALA A 304 0.10 3.81 -24.80
C ALA A 304 1.61 3.88 -25.12
N ARG A 305 2.48 3.76 -24.10
CA ARG A 305 3.95 3.73 -24.23
C ARG A 305 4.54 2.32 -24.24
N LEU A 306 3.70 1.29 -24.01
CA LEU A 306 4.09 -0.13 -24.02
C LEU A 306 4.01 -0.70 -25.42
#